data_48027b41aac24cd854d1cda738a115b3
#
_entry.id   48027b41aac24cd854d1cda738a115b3
#
_cell.length_a   1.000
_cell.length_b   1.000
_cell.length_c   1.000
_cell.angle_alpha   90.00
_cell.angle_beta   90.00
_cell.angle_gamma   90.00
#
_symmetry.space_group_name_H-M   'P 1'
#
loop_
_entity.id
_entity.type
_entity.pdbx_description
1 polymer ?
#
loop_
_entity_poly.entity_id
_entity_poly.type
_entity_poly.pdbx_seq_one_letter_code
_entity_poly.pdbx_strand_id
1 'polypeptide(L)'
;MLFAVVLVVSGALVAGAAWGIYGKLSDRVEGFLVALAGGALILSVTSELIEPSIDKSSVFHAMLGVGLGATLFAVFDYLIDEKWGSQSGGGLLAAITLDGIPENLALGVALIGAGGLEVAALAGSILLSNLPEAAGGAKAMAQGDRSRGKIMALWAATAALLSAAAIGGNLLLADVGEGTLAIIRCIAAGAVVASLATEVFPKAFREDRNWVGIATALGVILAFSLGELGS
;
A
#
# COMPACT_ATOMS: atom_id res chain seq x y z
N MET A 1 -6.51 19.15 -3.94
CA MET A 1 -6.39 17.81 -4.52
C MET A 1 -5.78 16.82 -3.51
N LEU A 2 -4.59 17.05 -2.96
CA LEU A 2 -3.93 16.17 -1.97
C LEU A 2 -4.88 15.62 -0.91
N PHE A 3 -5.54 16.50 -0.15
CA PHE A 3 -6.44 16.06 0.93
C PHE A 3 -7.62 15.20 0.46
N ALA A 4 -8.13 15.43 -0.74
CA ALA A 4 -9.23 14.62 -1.28
C ALA A 4 -8.75 13.20 -1.63
N VAL A 5 -7.61 13.08 -2.31
CA VAL A 5 -7.00 11.77 -2.65
C VAL A 5 -6.66 11.00 -1.38
N VAL A 6 -5.96 11.63 -0.44
CA VAL A 6 -5.56 11.02 0.83
C VAL A 6 -6.80 10.56 1.64
N LEU A 7 -7.85 11.40 1.70
CA LEU A 7 -9.09 11.06 2.40
C LEU A 7 -9.77 9.82 1.80
N VAL A 8 -9.81 9.73 0.47
CA VAL A 8 -10.43 8.59 -0.24
C VAL A 8 -9.62 7.31 0.01
N VAL A 9 -8.30 7.38 -0.19
CA VAL A 9 -7.40 6.22 -0.04
C VAL A 9 -7.36 5.73 1.41
N SER A 10 -7.21 6.63 2.38
CA SER A 10 -7.21 6.26 3.81
C SER A 10 -8.61 5.90 4.32
N GLY A 11 -9.66 6.49 3.74
CA GLY A 11 -11.06 6.13 4.04
C GLY A 11 -11.39 4.67 3.71
N ALA A 12 -10.69 4.08 2.73
CA ALA A 12 -10.82 2.67 2.39
C ALA A 12 -10.43 1.75 3.56
N LEU A 13 -9.46 2.13 4.40
CA LEU A 13 -9.10 1.37 5.61
C LEU A 13 -10.25 1.32 6.61
N VAL A 14 -10.90 2.45 6.84
CA VAL A 14 -12.05 2.52 7.77
C VAL A 14 -13.26 1.77 7.21
N ALA A 15 -13.53 1.92 5.91
CA ALA A 15 -14.59 1.20 5.22
C ALA A 15 -14.32 -0.31 5.18
N GLY A 16 -13.10 -0.73 4.91
CA GLY A 16 -12.66 -2.12 4.96
C GLY A 16 -12.81 -2.71 6.35
N ALA A 17 -12.36 -2.02 7.39
CA ALA A 17 -12.52 -2.47 8.77
C ALA A 17 -14.00 -2.64 9.14
N ALA A 18 -14.86 -1.71 8.75
CA ALA A 18 -16.31 -1.85 8.94
C ALA A 18 -16.86 -3.07 8.20
N TRP A 19 -16.41 -3.30 6.95
CA TRP A 19 -16.81 -4.48 6.19
C TRP A 19 -16.34 -5.78 6.88
N GLY A 20 -15.10 -5.85 7.36
CA GLY A 20 -14.58 -7.03 8.08
C GLY A 20 -15.32 -7.34 9.38
N ILE A 21 -15.75 -6.30 10.12
CA ILE A 21 -16.45 -6.45 11.42
C ILE A 21 -17.94 -6.77 11.25
N TYR A 22 -18.60 -6.12 10.30
CA TYR A 22 -20.07 -6.14 10.18
C TYR A 22 -20.56 -6.90 8.95
N GLY A 23 -19.72 -7.09 7.96
CA GLY A 23 -20.03 -7.76 6.70
C GLY A 23 -19.70 -9.25 6.70
N LYS A 24 -19.90 -9.86 5.54
CA LYS A 24 -19.50 -11.26 5.28
C LYS A 24 -18.37 -11.25 4.25
N LEU A 25 -17.15 -11.39 4.71
CA LEU A 25 -15.97 -11.54 3.86
C LEU A 25 -15.52 -13.00 3.89
N SER A 26 -15.65 -13.69 2.75
CA SER A 26 -15.08 -15.03 2.62
C SER A 26 -13.58 -14.94 2.31
N ASP A 27 -12.83 -15.95 2.73
CA ASP A 27 -11.38 -16.00 2.51
C ASP A 27 -11.03 -15.93 1.01
N ARG A 28 -11.81 -16.60 0.16
CA ARG A 28 -11.63 -16.55 -1.31
C ARG A 28 -11.79 -15.14 -1.88
N VAL A 29 -12.80 -14.39 -1.43
CA VAL A 29 -13.02 -13.01 -1.87
C VAL A 29 -11.89 -12.12 -1.37
N GLU A 30 -11.46 -12.32 -0.13
CA GLU A 30 -10.31 -11.61 0.46
C GLU A 30 -9.05 -11.87 -0.37
N GLY A 31 -8.68 -13.15 -0.60
CA GLY A 31 -7.51 -13.52 -1.39
C GLY A 31 -7.54 -12.99 -2.82
N PHE A 32 -8.71 -13.05 -3.48
CA PHE A 32 -8.89 -12.50 -4.82
C PHE A 32 -8.64 -10.98 -4.87
N LEU A 33 -9.23 -10.23 -3.93
CA LEU A 33 -9.06 -8.76 -3.88
C LEU A 33 -7.64 -8.36 -3.51
N VAL A 34 -6.99 -9.07 -2.59
CA VAL A 34 -5.58 -8.84 -2.22
C VAL A 34 -4.66 -9.11 -3.42
N ALA A 35 -4.88 -10.20 -4.17
CA ALA A 35 -4.10 -10.50 -5.38
C ALA A 35 -4.30 -9.44 -6.48
N LEU A 36 -5.54 -8.99 -6.67
CA LEU A 36 -5.88 -7.94 -7.63
C LEU A 36 -5.16 -6.63 -7.26
N ALA A 37 -5.21 -6.23 -6.00
CA ALA A 37 -4.51 -5.06 -5.49
C ALA A 37 -2.99 -5.17 -5.69
N GLY A 38 -2.39 -6.32 -5.36
CA GLY A 38 -0.97 -6.58 -5.57
C GLY A 38 -0.53 -6.45 -7.02
N GLY A 39 -1.34 -6.97 -7.96
CA GLY A 39 -1.09 -6.79 -9.40
C GLY A 39 -1.17 -5.33 -9.85
N ALA A 40 -2.14 -4.60 -9.35
CA ALA A 40 -2.29 -3.18 -9.64
C ALA A 40 -1.11 -2.36 -9.08
N LEU A 41 -0.70 -2.63 -7.83
CA LEU A 41 0.43 -1.95 -7.19
C LEU A 41 1.75 -2.19 -7.92
N ILE A 42 2.04 -3.41 -8.37
CA ILE A 42 3.28 -3.70 -9.12
C ILE A 42 3.41 -2.80 -10.35
N LEU A 43 2.34 -2.67 -11.13
CA LEU A 43 2.38 -1.82 -12.32
C LEU A 43 2.47 -0.35 -11.95
N SER A 44 1.61 0.13 -11.05
CA SER A 44 1.57 1.55 -10.68
C SER A 44 2.89 2.03 -10.06
N VAL A 45 3.50 1.23 -9.20
CA VAL A 45 4.81 1.55 -8.60
C VAL A 45 5.89 1.63 -9.67
N THR A 46 5.85 0.75 -10.66
CA THR A 46 6.81 0.76 -11.76
C THR A 46 6.61 2.00 -12.63
N SER A 47 5.39 2.25 -13.11
CA SER A 47 5.10 3.31 -14.09
C SER A 47 5.07 4.72 -13.48
N GLU A 48 4.65 4.86 -12.21
CA GLU A 48 4.48 6.19 -11.61
C GLU A 48 5.61 6.60 -10.65
N LEU A 49 6.42 5.64 -10.17
CA LEU A 49 7.52 5.94 -9.26
C LEU A 49 8.89 5.64 -9.88
N ILE A 50 9.10 4.44 -10.43
CA ILE A 50 10.43 4.02 -10.91
C ILE A 50 10.76 4.65 -12.24
N GLU A 51 9.91 4.47 -13.26
CA GLU A 51 10.18 4.97 -14.63
C GLU A 51 10.42 6.50 -14.66
N PRO A 52 9.57 7.35 -14.08
CA PRO A 52 9.82 8.80 -14.09
C PRO A 52 11.07 9.20 -13.29
N SER A 53 11.49 8.38 -12.33
CA SER A 53 12.67 8.64 -11.50
C SER A 53 13.97 8.33 -12.25
N ILE A 54 13.97 7.42 -13.20
CA ILE A 54 15.13 7.11 -14.04
C ILE A 54 15.52 8.33 -14.89
N ASP A 55 14.55 9.05 -15.43
CA ASP A 55 14.77 10.23 -16.27
C ASP A 55 15.32 11.42 -15.46
N LYS A 56 15.00 11.49 -14.16
CA LYS A 56 15.38 12.59 -13.25
C LYS A 56 16.67 12.33 -12.46
N SER A 57 17.15 11.07 -12.43
CA SER A 57 18.38 10.71 -11.74
C SER A 57 19.34 9.94 -12.68
N SER A 58 19.34 8.65 -12.63
CA SER A 58 19.94 7.70 -13.56
C SER A 58 19.45 6.30 -13.20
N VAL A 59 19.55 5.37 -14.13
CA VAL A 59 19.21 3.96 -13.90
C VAL A 59 19.94 3.41 -12.66
N PHE A 60 21.22 3.72 -12.51
CA PHE A 60 22.02 3.22 -11.38
C PHE A 60 21.52 3.74 -10.04
N HIS A 61 21.26 5.03 -9.89
CA HIS A 61 20.76 5.61 -8.64
C HIS A 61 19.32 5.17 -8.35
N ALA A 62 18.48 5.06 -9.38
CA ALA A 62 17.12 4.54 -9.23
C ALA A 62 17.14 3.10 -8.70
N MET A 63 17.93 2.20 -9.30
CA MET A 63 18.03 0.81 -8.86
C MET A 63 18.66 0.66 -7.47
N LEU A 64 19.63 1.49 -7.12
CA LEU A 64 20.14 1.55 -5.74
C LEU A 64 19.06 1.97 -4.75
N GLY A 65 18.22 2.96 -5.11
CA GLY A 65 17.08 3.38 -4.31
C GLY A 65 16.09 2.23 -4.08
N VAL A 66 15.71 1.51 -5.14
CA VAL A 66 14.83 0.33 -5.04
C VAL A 66 15.45 -0.74 -4.13
N GLY A 67 16.72 -1.08 -4.34
CA GLY A 67 17.42 -2.07 -3.51
C GLY A 67 17.50 -1.66 -2.04
N LEU A 68 17.76 -0.38 -1.77
CA LEU A 68 17.79 0.16 -0.41
C LEU A 68 16.41 0.08 0.25
N GLY A 69 15.35 0.50 -0.47
CA GLY A 69 13.98 0.44 0.03
C GLY A 69 13.53 -0.98 0.37
N ALA A 70 13.79 -1.93 -0.53
CA ALA A 70 13.49 -3.34 -0.28
C ALA A 70 14.27 -3.89 0.94
N THR A 71 15.54 -3.51 1.08
CA THR A 71 16.37 -3.94 2.23
C THR A 71 15.85 -3.35 3.54
N LEU A 72 15.52 -2.05 3.55
CA LEU A 72 14.97 -1.39 4.74
C LEU A 72 13.65 -2.04 5.16
N PHE A 73 12.75 -2.28 4.19
CA PHE A 73 11.49 -2.96 4.47
C PHE A 73 11.73 -4.33 5.10
N ALA A 74 12.54 -5.18 4.46
CA ALA A 74 12.81 -6.53 4.95
C ALA A 74 13.43 -6.55 6.36
N VAL A 75 14.28 -5.58 6.68
CA VAL A 75 14.88 -5.45 8.03
C VAL A 75 13.81 -5.06 9.05
N PHE A 76 12.95 -4.08 8.74
CA PHE A 76 11.89 -3.66 9.67
C PHE A 76 10.84 -4.73 9.85
N ASP A 77 10.45 -5.42 8.79
CA ASP A 77 9.51 -6.54 8.81
C ASP A 77 10.02 -7.66 9.73
N TYR A 78 11.27 -8.09 9.53
CA TYR A 78 11.93 -9.07 10.40
C TYR A 78 11.93 -8.64 11.88
N LEU A 79 12.25 -7.37 12.17
CA LEU A 79 12.28 -6.86 13.55
C LEU A 79 10.89 -6.81 14.20
N ILE A 80 9.85 -6.54 13.42
CA ILE A 80 8.46 -6.53 13.91
C ILE A 80 8.01 -7.96 14.23
N ASP A 81 8.25 -8.89 13.33
CA ASP A 81 7.90 -10.29 13.50
C ASP A 81 8.58 -10.91 14.73
N GLU A 82 9.87 -10.63 14.93
CA GLU A 82 10.62 -11.14 16.07
C GLU A 82 10.13 -10.58 17.40
N LYS A 83 9.75 -9.29 17.46
CA LYS A 83 9.36 -8.64 18.72
C LYS A 83 7.90 -8.83 19.11
N TRP A 84 6.99 -8.85 18.15
CA TRP A 84 5.55 -8.77 18.42
C TRP A 84 4.78 -10.01 17.93
N GLY A 85 5.37 -10.80 17.05
CA GLY A 85 4.71 -11.97 16.44
C GLY A 85 3.54 -11.59 15.54
N SER A 86 3.60 -11.97 14.29
CA SER A 86 2.60 -11.66 13.25
C SER A 86 1.18 -12.13 13.59
N GLN A 87 1.03 -13.09 14.49
CA GLN A 87 -0.26 -13.66 14.92
C GLN A 87 -0.97 -12.85 16.03
N SER A 88 -0.29 -11.92 16.68
CA SER A 88 -0.92 -11.05 17.68
C SER A 88 -1.67 -9.92 16.98
N GLY A 89 -2.85 -9.54 17.50
CA GLY A 89 -3.58 -8.40 16.89
C GLY A 89 -2.82 -7.07 16.96
N GLY A 90 -1.74 -6.97 17.74
CA GLY A 90 -0.80 -5.84 17.74
C GLY A 90 0.24 -5.99 16.63
N GLY A 91 0.78 -7.20 16.44
CA GLY A 91 1.70 -7.51 15.35
C GLY A 91 1.06 -7.35 13.98
N LEU A 92 -0.17 -7.83 13.80
CA LEU A 92 -0.94 -7.63 12.56
C LEU A 92 -1.11 -6.14 12.22
N LEU A 93 -1.46 -5.30 13.21
CA LEU A 93 -1.61 -3.87 12.97
C LEU A 93 -0.26 -3.20 12.67
N ALA A 94 0.82 -3.65 13.32
CA ALA A 94 2.16 -3.16 13.06
C ALA A 94 2.64 -3.52 11.65
N ALA A 95 2.39 -4.76 11.19
CA ALA A 95 2.70 -5.21 9.84
C ALA A 95 1.96 -4.36 8.80
N ILE A 96 0.63 -4.23 8.91
CA ILE A 96 -0.17 -3.40 7.99
C ILE A 96 0.26 -1.92 8.01
N THR A 97 0.70 -1.43 9.17
CA THR A 97 1.22 -0.06 9.25
C THR A 97 2.57 0.07 8.57
N LEU A 98 3.42 -0.95 8.68
CA LEU A 98 4.72 -0.99 8.00
C LEU A 98 4.56 -1.01 6.48
N ASP A 99 3.62 -1.80 5.96
CA ASP A 99 3.28 -1.85 4.54
C ASP A 99 2.70 -0.52 4.05
N GLY A 100 1.77 0.02 4.79
CA GLY A 100 1.03 1.22 4.40
C GLY A 100 1.86 2.51 4.43
N ILE A 101 2.90 2.62 5.27
CA ILE A 101 3.73 3.84 5.32
C ILE A 101 4.46 4.09 4.00
N PRO A 102 5.22 3.14 3.40
CA PRO A 102 5.85 3.33 2.10
C PRO A 102 4.87 3.65 0.99
N GLU A 103 3.73 2.96 0.93
CA GLU A 103 2.69 3.21 -0.08
C GLU A 103 2.12 4.62 0.00
N ASN A 104 1.74 5.06 1.20
CA ASN A 104 1.17 6.39 1.40
C ASN A 104 2.22 7.51 1.26
N LEU A 105 3.47 7.26 1.68
CA LEU A 105 4.57 8.18 1.40
C LEU A 105 4.79 8.32 -0.11
N ALA A 106 4.81 7.21 -0.84
CA ALA A 106 4.93 7.18 -2.29
C ALA A 106 3.82 7.99 -2.97
N LEU A 107 2.56 7.80 -2.54
CA LEU A 107 1.41 8.57 -3.02
C LEU A 107 1.59 10.07 -2.74
N GLY A 108 2.00 10.44 -1.53
CA GLY A 108 2.25 11.83 -1.16
C GLY A 108 3.31 12.49 -2.03
N VAL A 109 4.41 11.77 -2.31
CA VAL A 109 5.51 12.23 -3.15
C VAL A 109 5.10 12.27 -4.63
N ALA A 110 4.32 11.29 -5.12
CA ALA A 110 3.81 11.27 -6.48
C ALA A 110 2.89 12.47 -6.77
N LEU A 111 2.14 12.93 -5.77
CA LEU A 111 1.27 14.10 -5.87
C LEU A 111 2.00 15.46 -5.89
N ILE A 112 3.33 15.50 -5.73
CA ILE A 112 4.11 16.73 -5.85
C ILE A 112 4.18 17.16 -7.32
N GLY A 113 3.49 18.26 -7.65
CA GLY A 113 3.45 18.83 -9.00
C GLY A 113 2.60 18.06 -10.02
N ALA A 114 1.99 16.94 -9.64
CA ALA A 114 1.16 16.11 -10.51
C ALA A 114 -0.33 16.43 -10.40
N GLY A 115 -1.07 16.17 -11.47
CA GLY A 115 -2.53 16.17 -11.51
C GLY A 115 -3.13 14.92 -10.86
N GLY A 116 -4.39 14.99 -10.43
CA GLY A 116 -5.06 13.83 -9.81
C GLY A 116 -5.21 12.63 -10.73
N LEU A 117 -5.35 12.85 -12.03
CA LEU A 117 -5.42 11.78 -13.04
C LEU A 117 -4.05 11.14 -13.31
N GLU A 118 -2.97 11.92 -13.23
CA GLU A 118 -1.61 11.46 -13.42
C GLU A 118 -1.16 10.42 -12.36
N VAL A 119 -1.78 10.44 -11.17
CA VAL A 119 -1.53 9.49 -10.08
C VAL A 119 -2.70 8.55 -9.83
N ALA A 120 -3.65 8.48 -10.77
CA ALA A 120 -4.89 7.72 -10.58
C ALA A 120 -4.64 6.21 -10.44
N ALA A 121 -3.67 5.66 -11.16
CA ALA A 121 -3.34 4.24 -11.07
C ALA A 121 -2.73 3.91 -9.71
N LEU A 122 -1.78 4.71 -9.21
CA LEU A 122 -1.19 4.51 -7.87
C LEU A 122 -2.23 4.69 -6.76
N ALA A 123 -2.99 5.80 -6.78
CA ALA A 123 -4.02 6.06 -5.79
C ALA A 123 -5.11 4.98 -5.79
N GLY A 124 -5.55 4.55 -6.98
CA GLY A 124 -6.53 3.47 -7.15
C GLY A 124 -6.00 2.12 -6.67
N SER A 125 -4.73 1.81 -6.93
CA SER A 125 -4.09 0.58 -6.48
C SER A 125 -3.98 0.51 -4.96
N ILE A 126 -3.58 1.62 -4.31
CA ILE A 126 -3.49 1.72 -2.85
C ILE A 126 -4.90 1.65 -2.22
N LEU A 127 -5.92 2.28 -2.82
CA LEU A 127 -7.30 2.14 -2.36
C LEU A 127 -7.78 0.68 -2.42
N LEU A 128 -7.47 -0.01 -3.52
CA LEU A 128 -7.79 -1.42 -3.71
C LEU A 128 -7.06 -2.34 -2.74
N SER A 129 -5.83 -1.99 -2.32
CA SER A 129 -5.07 -2.71 -1.29
C SER A 129 -5.65 -2.48 0.09
N ASN A 130 -5.83 -1.23 0.47
CA ASN A 130 -6.31 -0.83 1.80
C ASN A 130 -7.66 -1.47 2.19
N LEU A 131 -8.57 -1.60 1.22
CA LEU A 131 -9.92 -2.09 1.51
C LEU A 131 -9.93 -3.56 1.98
N PRO A 132 -9.38 -4.55 1.23
CA PRO A 132 -9.38 -5.95 1.66
C PRO A 132 -8.41 -6.21 2.81
N GLU A 133 -7.28 -5.49 2.90
CA GLU A 133 -6.35 -5.60 4.03
C GLU A 133 -7.01 -5.22 5.34
N ALA A 134 -7.67 -4.07 5.39
CA ALA A 134 -8.39 -3.63 6.58
C ALA A 134 -9.57 -4.56 6.89
N ALA A 135 -10.26 -5.07 5.86
CA ALA A 135 -11.38 -6.00 6.05
C ALA A 135 -10.90 -7.33 6.66
N GLY A 136 -9.86 -7.92 6.11
CA GLY A 136 -9.27 -9.16 6.62
C GLY A 136 -8.67 -9.00 8.01
N GLY A 137 -7.90 -7.91 8.23
CA GLY A 137 -7.30 -7.60 9.52
C GLY A 137 -8.36 -7.35 10.62
N ALA A 138 -9.39 -6.57 10.32
CA ALA A 138 -10.47 -6.31 11.27
C ALA A 138 -11.32 -7.56 11.55
N LYS A 139 -11.57 -8.41 10.54
CA LYS A 139 -12.21 -9.73 10.69
C LYS A 139 -11.39 -10.62 11.63
N ALA A 140 -10.08 -10.72 11.43
CA ALA A 140 -9.19 -11.51 12.28
C ALA A 140 -9.18 -10.97 13.73
N MET A 141 -9.11 -9.65 13.92
CA MET A 141 -9.19 -9.02 15.25
C MET A 141 -10.55 -9.26 15.94
N ALA A 142 -11.65 -9.34 15.17
CA ALA A 142 -12.99 -9.57 15.70
C ALA A 142 -13.24 -11.02 16.14
N GLN A 143 -12.40 -11.97 15.72
CA GLN A 143 -12.41 -13.35 16.21
C GLN A 143 -11.78 -13.50 17.61
N GLY A 144 -11.03 -12.50 18.08
CA GLY A 144 -10.47 -12.45 19.42
C GLY A 144 -11.37 -11.68 20.40
N ASP A 145 -10.84 -11.38 21.59
CA ASP A 145 -11.59 -10.74 22.70
C ASP A 145 -11.75 -9.21 22.58
N ARG A 146 -11.39 -8.63 21.44
CA ARG A 146 -11.44 -7.18 21.27
C ARG A 146 -12.84 -6.69 20.93
N SER A 147 -13.27 -5.61 21.58
CA SER A 147 -14.55 -4.99 21.24
C SER A 147 -14.48 -4.35 19.84
N ARG A 148 -15.60 -4.40 19.11
CA ARG A 148 -15.73 -3.81 17.76
C ARG A 148 -15.34 -2.33 17.71
N GLY A 149 -15.69 -1.57 18.76
CA GLY A 149 -15.32 -0.16 18.88
C GLY A 149 -13.81 0.06 18.99
N LYS A 150 -13.09 -0.80 19.74
CA LYS A 150 -11.62 -0.75 19.81
C LYS A 150 -10.98 -1.08 18.46
N ILE A 151 -11.51 -2.09 17.75
CA ILE A 151 -11.01 -2.45 16.40
C ILE A 151 -11.20 -1.27 15.46
N MET A 152 -12.37 -0.67 15.40
CA MET A 152 -12.63 0.52 14.57
C MET A 152 -11.72 1.70 14.92
N ALA A 153 -11.49 1.95 16.22
CA ALA A 153 -10.61 3.03 16.68
C ALA A 153 -9.14 2.79 16.25
N LEU A 154 -8.67 1.54 16.29
CA LEU A 154 -7.33 1.17 15.82
C LEU A 154 -7.19 1.41 14.32
N TRP A 155 -8.15 0.96 13.51
CA TRP A 155 -8.12 1.19 12.06
C TRP A 155 -8.26 2.67 11.69
N ALA A 156 -9.06 3.44 12.42
CA ALA A 156 -9.13 4.89 12.24
C ALA A 156 -7.80 5.58 12.59
N ALA A 157 -7.11 5.13 13.65
CA ALA A 157 -5.78 5.63 14.01
C ALA A 157 -4.73 5.26 12.94
N THR A 158 -4.78 4.03 12.40
CA THR A 158 -3.92 3.63 11.27
C THR A 158 -4.20 4.51 10.04
N ALA A 159 -5.46 4.70 9.67
CA ALA A 159 -5.83 5.58 8.57
C ALA A 159 -5.31 7.02 8.76
N ALA A 160 -5.40 7.55 9.97
CA ALA A 160 -4.86 8.86 10.30
C ALA A 160 -3.32 8.92 10.19
N LEU A 161 -2.62 7.87 10.66
CA LEU A 161 -1.16 7.76 10.55
C LEU A 161 -0.72 7.69 9.09
N LEU A 162 -1.36 6.86 8.28
CA LEU A 162 -1.03 6.73 6.85
C LEU A 162 -1.38 7.99 6.07
N SER A 163 -2.48 8.66 6.42
CA SER A 163 -2.78 10.02 5.90
C SER A 163 -1.68 11.02 6.24
N ALA A 164 -1.18 10.97 7.48
CA ALA A 164 -0.09 11.85 7.90
C ALA A 164 1.22 11.55 7.14
N ALA A 165 1.49 10.26 6.82
CA ALA A 165 2.64 9.89 5.99
C ALA A 165 2.52 10.45 4.56
N ALA A 166 1.34 10.35 3.93
CA ALA A 166 1.10 10.91 2.60
C ALA A 166 1.20 12.44 2.59
N ILE A 167 0.53 13.11 3.52
CA ILE A 167 0.57 14.58 3.64
C ILE A 167 1.99 15.05 3.99
N GLY A 168 2.65 14.39 4.94
CA GLY A 168 4.04 14.68 5.31
C GLY A 168 5.00 14.50 4.13
N GLY A 169 4.88 13.41 3.39
CA GLY A 169 5.65 13.19 2.16
C GLY A 169 5.48 14.29 1.14
N ASN A 170 4.24 14.73 0.90
CA ASN A 170 3.96 15.80 -0.04
C ASN A 170 4.49 17.16 0.43
N LEU A 171 4.20 17.55 1.68
CA LEU A 171 4.52 18.90 2.17
C LEU A 171 6.00 19.07 2.52
N LEU A 172 6.63 18.04 3.11
CA LEU A 172 8.03 18.14 3.56
C LEU A 172 9.03 17.96 2.43
N LEU A 173 8.62 17.26 1.36
CA LEU A 173 9.49 16.99 0.23
C LEU A 173 9.20 17.85 -1.01
N ALA A 174 8.25 18.78 -0.93
CA ALA A 174 7.86 19.65 -2.05
C ALA A 174 9.02 20.51 -2.58
N ASP A 175 9.91 20.98 -1.70
CA ASP A 175 11.04 21.83 -2.05
C ASP A 175 12.35 21.05 -2.27
N VAL A 176 12.29 19.71 -2.23
CA VAL A 176 13.46 18.86 -2.46
C VAL A 176 13.78 18.79 -3.94
N GLY A 177 15.05 18.91 -4.30
CA GLY A 177 15.48 18.84 -5.70
C GLY A 177 15.07 17.53 -6.40
N GLU A 178 14.69 17.63 -7.68
CA GLU A 178 14.09 16.53 -8.45
C GLU A 178 14.91 15.23 -8.42
N GLY A 179 16.25 15.29 -8.48
CA GLY A 179 17.10 14.10 -8.41
C GLY A 179 17.04 13.37 -7.06
N THR A 180 16.98 14.13 -5.95
CA THR A 180 16.81 13.54 -4.60
C THR A 180 15.40 12.97 -4.43
N LEU A 181 14.38 13.68 -4.92
CA LEU A 181 13.01 13.25 -4.91
C LEU A 181 12.82 11.93 -5.69
N ALA A 182 13.48 11.80 -6.85
CA ALA A 182 13.51 10.58 -7.64
C ALA A 182 14.08 9.39 -6.85
N ILE A 183 15.16 9.59 -6.10
CA ILE A 183 15.74 8.53 -5.26
C ILE A 183 14.76 8.16 -4.13
N ILE A 184 14.11 9.11 -3.49
CA ILE A 184 13.11 8.86 -2.44
C ILE A 184 11.92 8.06 -2.99
N ARG A 185 11.43 8.39 -4.20
CA ARG A 185 10.40 7.62 -4.90
C ARG A 185 10.84 6.17 -5.14
N CYS A 186 12.08 5.96 -5.58
CA CYS A 186 12.62 4.61 -5.79
C CYS A 186 12.78 3.83 -4.47
N ILE A 187 13.16 4.49 -3.37
CA ILE A 187 13.21 3.85 -2.04
C ILE A 187 11.81 3.40 -1.62
N ALA A 188 10.80 4.27 -1.75
CA ALA A 188 9.42 3.90 -1.45
C ALA A 188 8.93 2.75 -2.35
N ALA A 189 9.21 2.81 -3.64
CA ALA A 189 8.90 1.76 -4.61
C ALA A 189 9.52 0.41 -4.22
N GLY A 190 10.78 0.40 -3.81
CA GLY A 190 11.47 -0.81 -3.37
C GLY A 190 10.85 -1.43 -2.13
N ALA A 191 10.45 -0.61 -1.17
CA ALA A 191 9.75 -1.07 0.03
C ALA A 191 8.40 -1.72 -0.33
N VAL A 192 7.60 -1.09 -1.21
CA VAL A 192 6.32 -1.65 -1.68
C VAL A 192 6.54 -2.98 -2.42
N VAL A 193 7.54 -3.08 -3.30
CA VAL A 193 7.83 -4.35 -4.01
C VAL A 193 8.22 -5.46 -3.03
N ALA A 194 8.98 -5.16 -1.98
CA ALA A 194 9.32 -6.13 -0.95
C ALA A 194 8.08 -6.58 -0.18
N SER A 195 7.23 -5.65 0.28
CA SER A 195 5.95 -5.94 0.93
C SER A 195 5.05 -6.84 0.07
N LEU A 196 4.91 -6.54 -1.21
CA LEU A 196 4.13 -7.37 -2.13
C LEU A 196 4.61 -8.82 -2.15
N ALA A 197 5.94 -9.03 -2.10
CA ALA A 197 6.54 -10.37 -2.16
C ALA A 197 6.43 -11.12 -0.82
N THR A 198 6.56 -10.44 0.31
CA THR A 198 6.61 -11.10 1.64
C THR A 198 5.25 -11.18 2.32
N GLU A 199 4.35 -10.22 2.07
CA GLU A 199 3.06 -10.10 2.75
C GLU A 199 1.86 -10.33 1.81
N VAL A 200 1.74 -9.52 0.77
CA VAL A 200 0.51 -9.42 -0.04
C VAL A 200 0.26 -10.69 -0.85
N PHE A 201 1.22 -11.13 -1.69
CA PHE A 201 1.05 -12.32 -2.50
C PHE A 201 1.02 -13.62 -1.69
N PRO A 202 1.83 -13.82 -0.64
CA PRO A 202 1.70 -14.98 0.24
C PRO A 202 0.34 -15.05 0.94
N LYS A 203 -0.21 -13.92 1.40
CA LYS A 203 -1.57 -13.85 1.96
C LYS A 203 -2.61 -14.23 0.91
N ALA A 204 -2.59 -13.59 -0.25
CA ALA A 204 -3.51 -13.88 -1.34
C ALA A 204 -3.51 -15.36 -1.73
N PHE A 205 -2.33 -15.97 -1.82
CA PHE A 205 -2.18 -17.38 -2.16
C PHE A 205 -2.69 -18.33 -1.08
N ARG A 206 -2.57 -17.97 0.19
CA ARG A 206 -3.15 -18.75 1.30
C ARG A 206 -4.67 -18.76 1.27
N GLU A 207 -5.27 -17.58 0.98
CA GLU A 207 -6.72 -17.40 1.03
C GLU A 207 -7.43 -17.94 -0.24
N ASP A 208 -6.83 -17.78 -1.42
CA ASP A 208 -7.39 -18.28 -2.69
C ASP A 208 -6.32 -18.72 -3.70
N ARG A 209 -5.79 -19.89 -3.49
CA ARG A 209 -4.74 -20.48 -4.33
C ARG A 209 -5.09 -20.53 -5.83
N ASN A 210 -6.34 -20.74 -6.18
CA ASN A 210 -6.74 -21.06 -7.54
C ASN A 210 -6.85 -19.84 -8.46
N TRP A 211 -7.22 -18.70 -7.91
CA TRP A 211 -7.54 -17.48 -8.68
C TRP A 211 -6.51 -16.38 -8.58
N VAL A 212 -5.50 -16.53 -7.72
CA VAL A 212 -4.45 -15.53 -7.48
C VAL A 212 -3.83 -15.01 -8.78
N GLY A 213 -3.41 -15.90 -9.70
CA GLY A 213 -2.77 -15.48 -10.94
C GLY A 213 -3.70 -14.64 -11.85
N ILE A 214 -4.98 -15.05 -11.94
CA ILE A 214 -5.97 -14.31 -12.73
C ILE A 214 -6.28 -12.97 -12.07
N ALA A 215 -6.47 -12.94 -10.75
CA ALA A 215 -6.74 -11.71 -10.02
C ALA A 215 -5.57 -10.72 -10.15
N THR A 216 -4.32 -11.20 -10.02
CA THR A 216 -3.11 -10.37 -10.23
C THR A 216 -3.08 -9.80 -11.64
N ALA A 217 -3.34 -10.60 -12.68
CA ALA A 217 -3.38 -10.12 -14.06
C ALA A 217 -4.48 -9.07 -14.28
N LEU A 218 -5.66 -9.27 -13.69
CA LEU A 218 -6.74 -8.28 -13.73
C LEU A 218 -6.36 -6.98 -13.02
N GLY A 219 -5.59 -7.05 -11.93
CA GLY A 219 -5.04 -5.89 -11.25
C GLY A 219 -4.10 -5.08 -12.14
N VAL A 220 -3.19 -5.76 -12.84
CA VAL A 220 -2.30 -5.12 -13.83
C VAL A 220 -3.11 -4.43 -14.93
N ILE A 221 -4.11 -5.10 -15.49
CA ILE A 221 -4.99 -4.52 -16.52
C ILE A 221 -5.72 -3.29 -16.00
N LEU A 222 -6.22 -3.35 -14.78
CA LEU A 222 -6.95 -2.23 -14.16
C LEU A 222 -6.03 -1.02 -13.96
N ALA A 223 -4.85 -1.23 -13.39
CA ALA A 223 -3.89 -0.13 -13.17
C ALA A 223 -3.42 0.47 -14.50
N PHE A 224 -3.14 -0.37 -15.51
CA PHE A 224 -2.82 0.11 -16.85
C PHE A 224 -3.94 0.99 -17.42
N SER A 225 -5.19 0.52 -17.31
CA SER A 225 -6.35 1.28 -17.79
C SER A 225 -6.53 2.62 -17.06
N LEU A 226 -6.24 2.66 -15.75
CA LEU A 226 -6.28 3.91 -14.97
C LEU A 226 -5.15 4.87 -15.35
N GLY A 227 -3.94 4.35 -15.61
CA GLY A 227 -2.79 5.14 -16.05
C GLY A 227 -3.04 5.82 -17.40
N GLU A 228 -3.66 5.11 -18.36
CA GLU A 228 -4.05 5.67 -19.66
C GLU A 228 -5.06 6.84 -19.58
N LEU A 229 -5.85 6.91 -18.49
CA LEU A 229 -6.76 8.05 -18.27
C LEU A 229 -6.03 9.31 -17.81
N GLY A 230 -4.80 9.16 -17.29
CA GLY A 230 -3.97 10.27 -16.79
C GLY A 230 -2.94 10.77 -17.80
N SER A 231 -2.69 10.02 -18.87
CA SER A 231 -1.78 10.38 -19.97
C SER A 231 -2.54 11.18 -21.04
#